data_2706c4639039033e97e407dbd09a1f97
#
_entry.id   2706c4639039033e97e407dbd09a1f97
#
_cell.length_a   1.000
_cell.length_b   1.000
_cell.length_c   1.000
_cell.angle_alpha   90.00
_cell.angle_beta   90.00
_cell.angle_gamma   90.00
#
_symmetry.space_group_name_H-M   'P 1'
#
loop_
_entity.id
_entity.type
_entity.pdbx_description
1 polymer ?
#
loop_
_entity_poly.entity_id
_entity_poly.type
_entity_poly.pdbx_seq_one_letter_code
_entity_poly.pdbx_strand_id
1 'polypeptide(L)'
;MPPAERRGGVILGIILIALGGFFLAERVVGFDLGHYGWPFFVIVPGVLLFAAALATANVRAGTGLATAGGITTMVGVVLAVQSATGLWATWAYAWALVGPGGSGVGLFLYGLFRGQPDLVSAGARTLGVALALFAAFGLFFEGVIGLSGEPFLLNSQLASVALIAAGVILVALSLVRGRRT
;
A
#
# COMPACT_ATOMS: atom_id res chain seq x y z
N MET A 1 -5.40 0.23 46.99
CA MET A 1 -4.78 0.44 45.68
C MET A 1 -5.26 1.76 45.11
N PRO A 2 -4.38 2.67 44.72
CA PRO A 2 -4.76 3.94 44.11
C PRO A 2 -5.51 3.69 42.79
N PRO A 3 -6.45 4.57 42.40
CA PRO A 3 -7.35 4.35 41.25
C PRO A 3 -6.63 4.19 39.88
N ALA A 4 -5.39 4.64 39.78
CA ALA A 4 -4.57 4.48 38.59
C ALA A 4 -4.04 3.04 38.39
N GLU A 5 -3.62 2.37 39.48
CA GLU A 5 -3.17 0.96 39.41
C GLU A 5 -4.31 0.00 39.05
N ARG A 6 -5.51 0.27 39.57
CA ARG A 6 -6.71 -0.52 39.27
C ARG A 6 -7.08 -0.43 37.79
N ARG A 7 -6.95 0.78 37.17
CA ARG A 7 -7.21 0.98 35.75
C ARG A 7 -6.17 0.25 34.88
N GLY A 8 -4.88 0.28 35.26
CA GLY A 8 -3.83 -0.45 34.55
C GLY A 8 -4.06 -1.96 34.57
N GLY A 9 -4.45 -2.52 35.72
CA GLY A 9 -4.75 -3.95 35.83
C GLY A 9 -5.96 -4.40 35.00
N VAL A 10 -7.02 -3.57 34.93
CA VAL A 10 -8.21 -3.84 34.11
C VAL A 10 -7.85 -3.83 32.62
N ILE A 11 -7.09 -2.82 32.17
CA ILE A 11 -6.65 -2.73 30.77
C ILE A 11 -5.78 -3.93 30.39
N LEU A 12 -4.81 -4.27 31.23
CA LEU A 12 -3.96 -5.45 31.01
C LEU A 12 -4.79 -6.73 30.96
N GLY A 13 -5.76 -6.91 31.86
CA GLY A 13 -6.66 -8.04 31.88
C GLY A 13 -7.50 -8.16 30.59
N ILE A 14 -8.04 -7.05 30.10
CA ILE A 14 -8.80 -7.02 28.83
C ILE A 14 -7.88 -7.41 27.65
N ILE A 15 -6.65 -6.90 27.61
CA ILE A 15 -5.67 -7.24 26.57
C ILE A 15 -5.34 -8.75 26.61
N LEU A 16 -5.10 -9.30 27.80
CA LEU A 16 -4.80 -10.72 27.94
C LEU A 16 -5.99 -11.62 27.57
N ILE A 17 -7.22 -11.22 27.92
CA ILE A 17 -8.43 -11.94 27.51
C ILE A 17 -8.63 -11.88 26.00
N ALA A 18 -8.41 -10.72 25.40
CA ALA A 18 -8.50 -10.54 23.95
C ALA A 18 -7.46 -11.41 23.21
N LEU A 19 -6.21 -11.40 23.67
CA LEU A 19 -5.14 -12.25 23.13
C LEU A 19 -5.43 -13.73 23.31
N GLY A 20 -5.85 -14.14 24.52
CA GLY A 20 -6.20 -15.54 24.81
C GLY A 20 -7.40 -16.01 23.97
N GLY A 21 -8.44 -15.18 23.84
CA GLY A 21 -9.59 -15.46 22.98
C GLY A 21 -9.22 -15.55 21.51
N PHE A 22 -8.29 -14.70 21.06
CA PHE A 22 -7.75 -14.74 19.70
C PHE A 22 -7.05 -16.09 19.41
N PHE A 23 -6.13 -16.52 20.26
CA PHE A 23 -5.43 -17.81 20.11
C PHE A 23 -6.36 -19.02 20.28
N LEU A 24 -7.39 -18.92 21.10
CA LEU A 24 -8.38 -19.97 21.25
C LEU A 24 -9.23 -20.09 19.99
N ALA A 25 -9.66 -18.96 19.41
CA ALA A 25 -10.42 -18.93 18.16
C ALA A 25 -9.62 -19.56 17.00
N GLU A 26 -8.32 -19.31 16.91
CA GLU A 26 -7.42 -19.92 15.94
C GLU A 26 -7.51 -21.47 15.97
N ARG A 27 -7.45 -22.04 17.18
CA ARG A 27 -7.51 -23.50 17.36
C ARG A 27 -8.89 -24.09 17.06
N VAL A 28 -9.97 -23.36 17.34
CA VAL A 28 -11.34 -23.84 17.14
C VAL A 28 -11.79 -23.74 15.69
N VAL A 29 -11.38 -22.66 14.99
CA VAL A 29 -11.81 -22.39 13.61
C VAL A 29 -10.91 -23.11 12.59
N GLY A 30 -9.72 -23.59 12.99
CA GLY A 30 -8.77 -24.24 12.09
C GLY A 30 -8.20 -23.31 11.03
N PHE A 31 -8.35 -21.99 11.20
CA PHE A 31 -7.78 -20.96 10.35
C PHE A 31 -6.38 -20.62 10.88
N ASP A 32 -5.35 -20.79 10.03
CA ASP A 32 -3.98 -20.45 10.39
C ASP A 32 -3.81 -18.93 10.52
N LEU A 33 -4.22 -18.42 11.69
CA LEU A 33 -4.10 -17.00 12.03
C LEU A 33 -2.64 -16.56 12.11
N GLY A 34 -1.73 -17.49 12.43
CA GLY A 34 -0.29 -17.19 12.40
C GLY A 34 0.19 -16.84 11.00
N HIS A 35 -0.29 -17.57 10.00
CA HIS A 35 0.08 -17.35 8.61
C HIS A 35 -0.69 -16.20 7.94
N TYR A 36 -2.01 -16.13 8.16
CA TYR A 36 -2.87 -15.13 7.49
C TYR A 36 -3.23 -13.93 8.38
N GLY A 37 -3.11 -14.07 9.69
CA GLY A 37 -3.56 -13.06 10.66
C GLY A 37 -2.51 -12.00 11.03
N TRP A 38 -1.22 -12.31 10.89
CA TRP A 38 -0.17 -11.39 11.31
C TRP A 38 -0.19 -10.01 10.61
N PRO A 39 -0.64 -9.85 9.33
CA PRO A 39 -0.69 -8.53 8.73
C PRO A 39 -1.68 -7.59 9.42
N PHE A 40 -2.67 -8.12 10.16
CA PHE A 40 -3.61 -7.31 10.93
C PHE A 40 -2.93 -6.55 12.07
N PHE A 41 -1.79 -7.03 12.58
CA PHE A 41 -0.99 -6.26 13.53
C PHE A 41 -0.42 -4.97 12.94
N VAL A 42 -0.38 -4.86 11.62
CA VAL A 42 0.00 -3.64 10.89
C VAL A 42 -1.23 -2.85 10.45
N ILE A 43 -2.28 -3.53 9.95
CA ILE A 43 -3.52 -2.88 9.51
C ILE A 43 -4.21 -2.15 10.66
N VAL A 44 -4.37 -2.81 11.82
CA VAL A 44 -5.09 -2.24 12.97
C VAL A 44 -4.49 -0.93 13.47
N PRO A 45 -3.17 -0.83 13.75
CA PRO A 45 -2.54 0.45 14.08
C PRO A 45 -2.73 1.52 12.99
N GLY A 46 -2.66 1.16 11.71
CA GLY A 46 -2.91 2.07 10.60
C GLY A 46 -4.33 2.65 10.62
N VAL A 47 -5.33 1.80 10.81
CA VAL A 47 -6.73 2.22 10.95
C VAL A 47 -6.94 3.08 12.20
N LEU A 48 -6.31 2.73 13.31
CA LEU A 48 -6.38 3.54 14.55
C LEU A 48 -5.75 4.92 14.37
N LEU A 49 -4.62 5.04 13.67
CA LEU A 49 -4.03 6.33 13.30
C LEU A 49 -4.98 7.15 12.44
N PHE A 50 -5.66 6.53 11.47
CA PHE A 50 -6.65 7.20 10.63
C PHE A 50 -7.88 7.64 11.46
N ALA A 51 -8.37 6.82 12.38
CA ALA A 51 -9.44 7.18 13.29
C ALA A 51 -9.04 8.36 14.20
N ALA A 52 -7.81 8.36 14.73
CA ALA A 52 -7.25 9.47 15.49
C ALA A 52 -7.16 10.76 14.65
N ALA A 53 -6.85 10.66 13.34
CA ALA A 53 -6.89 11.79 12.42
C ALA A 53 -8.28 12.43 12.36
N LEU A 54 -9.34 11.62 12.27
CA LEU A 54 -10.72 12.10 12.22
C LEU A 54 -11.15 12.74 13.56
N ALA A 55 -10.64 12.25 14.69
CA ALA A 55 -10.92 12.79 16.01
C ALA A 55 -10.16 14.10 16.31
N THR A 56 -9.11 14.41 15.55
CA THR A 56 -8.25 15.59 15.78
C THR A 56 -8.90 16.86 15.23
N ALA A 57 -9.06 17.88 16.07
CA ALA A 57 -9.62 19.18 15.65
C ALA A 57 -8.67 19.95 14.71
N ASN A 58 -7.37 19.81 14.90
CA ASN A 58 -6.34 20.48 14.08
C ASN A 58 -6.20 19.76 12.73
N VAL A 59 -6.62 20.42 11.66
CA VAL A 59 -6.58 19.86 10.28
C VAL A 59 -5.17 19.45 9.85
N ARG A 60 -4.15 20.24 10.20
CA ARG A 60 -2.75 19.93 9.83
C ARG A 60 -2.25 18.67 10.52
N ALA A 61 -2.50 18.52 11.81
CA ALA A 61 -2.16 17.30 12.54
C ALA A 61 -2.99 16.11 12.04
N GLY A 62 -4.28 16.31 11.78
CA GLY A 62 -5.16 15.29 11.21
C GLY A 62 -4.69 14.80 9.83
N THR A 63 -4.25 15.71 8.95
CA THR A 63 -3.67 15.36 7.64
C THR A 63 -2.44 14.47 7.80
N GLY A 64 -1.52 14.81 8.72
CA GLY A 64 -0.34 13.99 9.00
C GLY A 64 -0.69 12.58 9.51
N LEU A 65 -1.62 12.50 10.47
CA LEU A 65 -2.11 11.22 11.01
C LEU A 65 -2.85 10.38 9.94
N ALA A 66 -3.66 11.03 9.09
CA ALA A 66 -4.36 10.34 8.01
C ALA A 66 -3.40 9.77 6.96
N THR A 67 -2.35 10.53 6.62
CA THR A 67 -1.29 10.07 5.72
C THR A 67 -0.53 8.89 6.33
N ALA A 68 -0.08 9.01 7.58
CA ALA A 68 0.62 7.93 8.27
C ALA A 68 -0.28 6.68 8.43
N GLY A 69 -1.54 6.88 8.83
CA GLY A 69 -2.52 5.80 8.93
C GLY A 69 -2.79 5.10 7.60
N GLY A 70 -2.92 5.88 6.52
CA GLY A 70 -3.10 5.36 5.17
C GLY A 70 -1.89 4.52 4.70
N ILE A 71 -0.67 5.01 4.91
CA ILE A 71 0.57 4.28 4.57
C ILE A 71 0.65 2.99 5.39
N THR A 72 0.48 3.06 6.70
CA THR A 72 0.57 1.88 7.58
C THR A 72 -0.49 0.84 7.24
N THR A 73 -1.73 1.27 7.00
CA THR A 73 -2.81 0.36 6.57
C THR A 73 -2.47 -0.30 5.23
N MET A 74 -1.95 0.47 4.26
CA MET A 74 -1.60 -0.06 2.94
C MET A 74 -0.42 -1.04 3.02
N VAL A 75 0.59 -0.81 3.88
CA VAL A 75 1.61 -1.81 4.19
C VAL A 75 0.96 -3.12 4.60
N GLY A 76 0.07 -3.08 5.60
CA GLY A 76 -0.59 -4.27 6.10
C GLY A 76 -1.46 -4.96 5.04
N VAL A 77 -2.15 -4.22 4.18
CA VAL A 77 -2.94 -4.77 3.06
C VAL A 77 -2.04 -5.47 2.04
N VAL A 78 -0.94 -4.84 1.62
CA VAL A 78 0.03 -5.46 0.69
C VAL A 78 0.62 -6.73 1.31
N LEU A 79 1.01 -6.69 2.58
CA LEU A 79 1.53 -7.86 3.29
C LEU A 79 0.47 -8.98 3.39
N ALA A 80 -0.80 -8.65 3.62
CA ALA A 80 -1.88 -9.63 3.65
C ALA A 80 -2.08 -10.32 2.30
N VAL A 81 -2.06 -9.55 1.21
CA VAL A 81 -2.15 -10.09 -0.16
C VAL A 81 -0.95 -11.00 -0.46
N GLN A 82 0.27 -10.56 -0.15
CA GLN A 82 1.49 -11.35 -0.40
C GLN A 82 1.54 -12.61 0.46
N SER A 83 1.10 -12.54 1.73
CA SER A 83 0.99 -13.72 2.60
C SER A 83 -0.04 -14.72 2.06
N ALA A 84 -1.17 -14.25 1.54
CA ALA A 84 -2.23 -15.11 1.00
C ALA A 84 -1.88 -15.72 -0.37
N THR A 85 -1.09 -15.01 -1.19
CA THR A 85 -0.79 -15.42 -2.57
C THR A 85 0.61 -16.01 -2.74
N GLY A 86 1.50 -15.81 -1.78
CA GLY A 86 2.93 -16.17 -1.91
C GLY A 86 3.73 -15.27 -2.84
N LEU A 87 3.14 -14.23 -3.41
CA LEU A 87 3.75 -13.35 -4.41
C LEU A 87 4.69 -12.29 -3.79
N TRP A 88 5.63 -12.74 -2.96
CA TRP A 88 6.57 -11.85 -2.26
C TRP A 88 7.49 -11.06 -3.20
N ALA A 89 7.80 -11.61 -4.38
CA ALA A 89 8.61 -10.93 -5.39
C ALA A 89 7.98 -9.60 -5.85
N THR A 90 6.65 -9.49 -5.81
CA THR A 90 5.91 -8.27 -6.17
C THR A 90 6.24 -7.06 -5.30
N TRP A 91 6.94 -7.28 -4.15
CA TRP A 91 7.42 -6.18 -3.29
C TRP A 91 8.32 -5.20 -4.05
N ALA A 92 9.02 -5.69 -5.11
CA ALA A 92 9.86 -4.86 -5.97
C ALA A 92 9.12 -3.64 -6.55
N TYR A 93 7.80 -3.71 -6.74
CA TYR A 93 6.97 -2.63 -7.27
C TYR A 93 5.76 -2.28 -6.38
N ALA A 94 5.39 -3.14 -5.43
CA ALA A 94 4.26 -2.89 -4.51
C ALA A 94 4.48 -1.69 -3.58
N TRP A 95 5.73 -1.26 -3.35
CA TRP A 95 6.04 -0.05 -2.58
C TRP A 95 5.37 1.21 -3.13
N ALA A 96 5.09 1.24 -4.45
CA ALA A 96 4.35 2.34 -5.07
C ALA A 96 2.91 2.45 -4.54
N LEU A 97 2.29 1.31 -4.18
CA LEU A 97 0.99 1.30 -3.51
C LEU A 97 1.10 1.68 -2.04
N VAL A 98 2.22 1.35 -1.39
CA VAL A 98 2.45 1.64 0.03
C VAL A 98 2.68 3.13 0.25
N GLY A 99 3.75 3.69 -0.30
CA GLY A 99 4.15 5.08 -0.10
C GLY A 99 3.13 6.06 -0.70
N PRO A 100 3.19 6.31 -1.99
CA PRO A 100 2.26 7.23 -2.63
C PRO A 100 0.82 6.71 -2.62
N GLY A 101 0.55 5.40 -2.75
CA GLY A 101 -0.79 4.84 -2.71
C GLY A 101 -1.44 5.02 -1.34
N GLY A 102 -0.78 4.59 -0.27
CA GLY A 102 -1.29 4.73 1.11
C GLY A 102 -1.48 6.18 1.52
N SER A 103 -0.53 7.07 1.18
CA SER A 103 -0.68 8.51 1.44
C SER A 103 -1.85 9.10 0.65
N GLY A 104 -2.02 8.71 -0.62
CA GLY A 104 -3.12 9.14 -1.46
C GLY A 104 -4.48 8.71 -0.92
N VAL A 105 -4.62 7.44 -0.50
CA VAL A 105 -5.86 6.94 0.14
C VAL A 105 -6.14 7.70 1.43
N GLY A 106 -5.13 7.87 2.29
CA GLY A 106 -5.28 8.59 3.56
C GLY A 106 -5.77 10.02 3.36
N LEU A 107 -5.13 10.77 2.46
CA LEU A 107 -5.53 12.15 2.12
C LEU A 107 -6.93 12.22 1.50
N PHE A 108 -7.21 11.33 0.55
CA PHE A 108 -8.48 11.30 -0.17
C PHE A 108 -9.65 11.06 0.80
N LEU A 109 -9.57 10.01 1.60
CA LEU A 109 -10.61 9.67 2.57
C LEU A 109 -10.73 10.75 3.63
N TYR A 110 -9.61 11.23 4.19
CA TYR A 110 -9.64 12.30 5.19
C TYR A 110 -10.28 13.57 4.64
N GLY A 111 -9.93 13.94 3.40
CA GLY A 111 -10.55 15.09 2.70
C GLY A 111 -12.05 14.94 2.53
N LEU A 112 -12.54 13.74 2.16
CA LEU A 112 -13.97 13.45 2.06
C LEU A 112 -14.69 13.60 3.41
N PHE A 113 -14.16 12.97 4.47
CA PHE A 113 -14.78 13.01 5.80
C PHE A 113 -14.75 14.41 6.44
N ARG A 114 -13.76 15.25 6.10
CA ARG A 114 -13.59 16.59 6.64
C ARG A 114 -14.14 17.70 5.73
N GLY A 115 -14.71 17.35 4.58
CA GLY A 115 -15.21 18.34 3.62
C GLY A 115 -14.11 19.24 3.05
N GLN A 116 -12.90 18.70 2.81
CA GLN A 116 -11.72 19.43 2.33
C GLN A 116 -11.42 19.05 0.86
N PRO A 117 -12.00 19.75 -0.14
CA PRO A 117 -11.87 19.40 -1.56
C PRO A 117 -10.42 19.42 -2.06
N ASP A 118 -9.57 20.28 -1.49
CA ASP A 118 -8.14 20.35 -1.83
C ASP A 118 -7.41 19.06 -1.46
N LEU A 119 -7.72 18.48 -0.28
CA LEU A 119 -7.15 17.21 0.15
C LEU A 119 -7.67 16.04 -0.68
N VAL A 120 -8.95 16.07 -1.08
CA VAL A 120 -9.53 15.08 -1.98
C VAL A 120 -8.80 15.08 -3.32
N SER A 121 -8.61 16.28 -3.91
CA SER A 121 -7.92 16.41 -5.20
C SER A 121 -6.44 16.04 -5.11
N ALA A 122 -5.75 16.41 -4.02
CA ALA A 122 -4.37 16.02 -3.76
C ALA A 122 -4.25 14.49 -3.60
N GLY A 123 -5.11 13.88 -2.79
CA GLY A 123 -5.18 12.44 -2.60
C GLY A 123 -5.42 11.68 -3.90
N ALA A 124 -6.39 12.14 -4.72
CA ALA A 124 -6.68 11.53 -6.00
C ALA A 124 -5.50 11.59 -6.98
N ARG A 125 -4.79 12.74 -7.04
CA ARG A 125 -3.58 12.87 -7.87
C ARG A 125 -2.46 11.94 -7.39
N THR A 126 -2.24 11.87 -6.08
CA THR A 126 -1.22 10.98 -5.49
C THR A 126 -1.54 9.52 -5.76
N LEU A 127 -2.83 9.12 -5.68
CA LEU A 127 -3.28 7.79 -6.09
C LEU A 127 -3.03 7.52 -7.58
N GLY A 128 -3.32 8.48 -8.45
CA GLY A 128 -3.03 8.37 -9.88
C GLY A 128 -1.55 8.13 -10.15
N VAL A 129 -0.66 8.85 -9.46
CA VAL A 129 0.80 8.64 -9.52
C VAL A 129 1.17 7.26 -9.01
N ALA A 130 0.61 6.83 -7.87
CA ALA A 130 0.86 5.51 -7.31
C ALA A 130 0.51 4.38 -8.28
N LEU A 131 -0.66 4.46 -8.90
CA LEU A 131 -1.13 3.47 -9.88
C LEU A 131 -0.26 3.48 -11.15
N ALA A 132 0.13 4.67 -11.62
CA ALA A 132 1.03 4.78 -12.77
C ALA A 132 2.41 4.17 -12.48
N LEU A 133 2.99 4.44 -11.32
CA LEU A 133 4.26 3.85 -10.89
C LEU A 133 4.12 2.33 -10.71
N PHE A 134 3.07 1.87 -10.04
CA PHE A 134 2.81 0.45 -9.86
C PHE A 134 2.70 -0.28 -11.20
N ALA A 135 1.94 0.28 -12.15
CA ALA A 135 1.80 -0.29 -13.48
C ALA A 135 3.12 -0.27 -14.26
N ALA A 136 3.85 0.85 -14.25
CA ALA A 136 5.12 0.98 -14.96
C ALA A 136 6.18 0.01 -14.42
N PHE A 137 6.36 -0.05 -13.10
CA PHE A 137 7.31 -0.97 -12.48
C PHE A 137 6.82 -2.43 -12.58
N GLY A 138 5.52 -2.69 -12.44
CA GLY A 138 4.96 -4.02 -12.64
C GLY A 138 5.21 -4.54 -14.05
N LEU A 139 4.93 -3.74 -15.07
CA LEU A 139 5.25 -4.08 -16.45
C LEU A 139 6.75 -4.31 -16.68
N PHE A 140 7.61 -3.51 -16.06
CA PHE A 140 9.04 -3.69 -16.15
C PHE A 140 9.51 -4.99 -15.47
N PHE A 141 9.14 -5.19 -14.20
CA PHE A 141 9.60 -6.33 -13.42
C PHE A 141 9.00 -7.66 -13.90
N GLU A 142 7.72 -7.68 -14.28
CA GLU A 142 7.06 -8.89 -14.74
C GLU A 142 7.23 -9.08 -16.26
N GLY A 143 7.14 -7.99 -17.02
CA GLY A 143 7.18 -8.05 -18.48
C GLY A 143 8.57 -8.22 -19.04
N VAL A 144 9.58 -7.53 -18.47
CA VAL A 144 10.96 -7.52 -19.00
C VAL A 144 11.85 -8.48 -18.22
N ILE A 145 11.78 -8.45 -16.88
CA ILE A 145 12.66 -9.27 -16.02
C ILE A 145 12.07 -10.67 -15.80
N GLY A 146 10.73 -10.80 -15.73
CA GLY A 146 10.07 -12.08 -15.43
C GLY A 146 10.22 -12.44 -13.95
N LEU A 147 10.04 -11.47 -13.04
CA LEU A 147 10.32 -11.62 -11.62
C LEU A 147 9.50 -12.73 -10.94
N SER A 148 8.25 -12.92 -11.35
CA SER A 148 7.36 -13.98 -10.85
C SER A 148 7.30 -15.22 -11.76
N GLY A 149 8.06 -15.24 -12.87
CA GLY A 149 8.08 -16.34 -13.84
C GLY A 149 8.77 -15.94 -15.14
N GLU A 150 8.28 -16.44 -16.27
CA GLU A 150 8.83 -16.10 -17.58
C GLU A 150 8.45 -14.66 -17.98
N PRO A 151 9.39 -13.84 -18.52
CA PRO A 151 9.14 -12.48 -18.95
C PRO A 151 8.20 -12.45 -20.16
N PHE A 152 6.94 -12.08 -19.96
CA PHE A 152 5.91 -12.15 -21.01
C PHE A 152 6.14 -11.15 -22.16
N LEU A 153 6.82 -10.02 -21.92
CA LEU A 153 7.12 -9.03 -22.95
C LEU A 153 8.28 -9.47 -23.85
N LEU A 154 9.29 -10.13 -23.30
CA LEU A 154 10.46 -10.56 -24.07
C LEU A 154 10.27 -11.92 -24.74
N ASN A 155 9.36 -12.76 -24.24
CA ASN A 155 9.04 -14.07 -24.79
C ASN A 155 8.06 -14.01 -25.98
N SER A 156 7.38 -12.88 -26.20
CA SER A 156 6.50 -12.71 -27.35
C SER A 156 7.27 -12.08 -28.53
N GLN A 157 7.20 -12.70 -29.72
CA GLN A 157 7.80 -12.14 -30.93
C GLN A 157 7.28 -10.71 -31.21
N LEU A 158 6.00 -10.46 -30.91
CA LEU A 158 5.37 -9.15 -31.08
C LEU A 158 5.99 -8.08 -30.17
N ALA A 159 6.31 -8.41 -28.92
CA ALA A 159 6.94 -7.47 -28.00
C ALA A 159 8.38 -7.12 -28.42
N SER A 160 9.14 -8.11 -28.89
CA SER A 160 10.50 -7.86 -29.42
C SER A 160 10.45 -6.95 -30.64
N VAL A 161 9.51 -7.18 -31.56
CA VAL A 161 9.30 -6.30 -32.73
C VAL A 161 8.85 -4.89 -32.30
N ALA A 162 7.97 -4.77 -31.32
CA ALA A 162 7.51 -3.46 -30.82
C ALA A 162 8.64 -2.67 -30.17
N LEU A 163 9.52 -3.32 -29.38
CA LEU A 163 10.69 -2.67 -28.78
C LEU A 163 11.69 -2.18 -29.83
N ILE A 164 11.96 -3.01 -30.85
CA ILE A 164 12.82 -2.62 -31.99
C ILE A 164 12.20 -1.43 -32.72
N ALA A 165 10.91 -1.49 -33.04
CA ALA A 165 10.21 -0.40 -33.71
C ALA A 165 10.25 0.90 -32.88
N ALA A 166 10.01 0.84 -31.58
CA ALA A 166 10.10 1.98 -30.67
C ALA A 166 11.53 2.56 -30.65
N GLY A 167 12.55 1.72 -30.58
CA GLY A 167 13.95 2.13 -30.65
C GLY A 167 14.29 2.84 -31.96
N VAL A 168 13.87 2.28 -33.10
CA VAL A 168 14.06 2.89 -34.42
C VAL A 168 13.35 4.25 -34.53
N ILE A 169 12.12 4.35 -34.04
CA ILE A 169 11.36 5.62 -34.01
C ILE A 169 12.09 6.68 -33.19
N LEU A 170 12.57 6.32 -31.99
CA LEU A 170 13.31 7.24 -31.11
C LEU A 170 14.60 7.74 -31.76
N VAL A 171 15.36 6.85 -32.39
CA VAL A 171 16.58 7.21 -33.15
C VAL A 171 16.23 8.14 -34.29
N ALA A 172 15.22 7.82 -35.10
CA ALA A 172 14.78 8.65 -36.20
C ALA A 172 14.35 10.05 -35.75
N LEU A 173 13.55 10.13 -34.66
CA LEU A 173 13.13 11.41 -34.09
C LEU A 173 14.31 12.23 -33.54
N SER A 174 15.31 11.59 -32.93
CA SER A 174 16.50 12.28 -32.42
C SER A 174 17.35 12.87 -33.56
N LEU A 175 17.52 12.14 -34.66
CA LEU A 175 18.26 12.59 -35.83
C LEU A 175 17.55 13.76 -36.55
N VAL A 176 16.22 13.73 -36.61
CA VAL A 176 15.42 14.84 -37.20
C VAL A 176 15.51 16.10 -36.33
N ARG A 177 15.45 15.96 -35.00
CA ARG A 177 15.58 17.10 -34.06
C ARG A 177 17.00 17.71 -34.09
N GLY A 178 18.05 16.90 -34.15
CA GLY A 178 19.43 17.37 -34.20
C GLY A 178 19.80 18.11 -35.50
N ARG A 179 18.99 18.03 -36.55
CA ARG A 179 19.18 18.80 -37.81
C ARG A 179 18.52 20.17 -37.80
N ARG A 180 17.78 20.50 -36.75
CA ARG A 180 17.07 21.81 -36.63
C ARG A 180 17.76 22.78 -35.67
N THR A 181 18.86 22.39 -35.07
CA THR A 181 19.77 23.24 -34.29
C THR A 181 21.04 23.51 -35.08
#